data_97b80fd75a30cdfcefd97e4f7e53fac7
#
_entry.id   97b80fd75a30cdfcefd97e4f7e53fac7
#
_cell.length_a   1.000
_cell.length_b   1.000
_cell.length_c   1.000
_cell.angle_alpha   90.00
_cell.angle_beta   90.00
_cell.angle_gamma   90.00
#
_symmetry.space_group_name_H-M   'P 1'
#
loop_
_entity.id
_entity.type
_entity.pdbx_description
1 polymer ?
#
loop_
_entity_poly.entity_id
_entity_poly.type
_entity_poly.pdbx_seq_one_letter_code
_entity_poly.pdbx_strand_id
1 'polypeptide(L)'
;MKTAVLVALIAFPSLAAQSVSVNVRSRVADVDLAALADQVRDVAARTLPEVGADLAVTGDVLRTEQGFLVTLELREMQSGKLGATASALASTAEEMIEASASAAVDLFRAWKETSALSMNPVPVPDAPGSSTALQPAGVVSLDVDANLLVAFDEARSADAQGKEKPEEAAAAWRAVAESAGLNPFREGAAVRAKEWQGWAENKRAFEEQRAKDTARMRRVLPLAAVTDETKVELLVRYTRAYGIDKAGLLISLLPVPLRPHADLAVGCEARQARKCVELASASSDPAKAVDYLGRACNAGDSSACAEAGDRWLRKETRDVARAISALEAGCAGGSARACTRLARVYEEGDGTDVDLALAAEMRDRACTAGDGASCRKLACTASEPQAASALWKKGCQDGDTLSCTLANASTPRTEPAPPAVVAPPAEPSRRHSGAGAALVGVAVVAGTGAAILALQDDDHYQHRYWGGRDVLMARAGDASPRRILPLALGATAAVVGAVGIGLLVWQPDPGPGKVAVGVTPTGLVLSGSLP
;
A
#
# COMPACT_ATOMS: atom_id res chain seq x y z
N MET A 1 -44.03 17.21 -14.17
CA MET A 1 -43.88 17.56 -12.75
C MET A 1 -42.94 18.76 -12.65
N LYS A 2 -43.44 19.92 -12.20
CA LYS A 2 -42.59 21.11 -12.01
C LYS A 2 -41.96 21.03 -10.64
N THR A 3 -40.65 20.87 -10.60
CA THR A 3 -39.87 20.92 -9.35
C THR A 3 -39.69 22.40 -9.02
N ALA A 4 -40.35 22.90 -7.97
CA ALA A 4 -40.11 24.25 -7.48
C ALA A 4 -38.81 24.21 -6.63
N VAL A 5 -37.81 24.97 -7.05
CA VAL A 5 -36.56 25.19 -6.29
C VAL A 5 -36.62 26.62 -5.78
N LEU A 6 -36.78 26.80 -4.47
CA LEU A 6 -36.69 28.12 -3.85
C LEU A 6 -35.30 28.25 -3.20
N VAL A 7 -34.43 29.09 -3.76
CA VAL A 7 -33.15 29.47 -3.16
C VAL A 7 -33.33 30.83 -2.49
N ALA A 8 -33.34 30.87 -1.17
CA ALA A 8 -33.38 32.13 -0.43
C ALA A 8 -32.03 32.35 0.27
N LEU A 9 -31.20 33.24 -0.30
CA LEU A 9 -29.99 33.78 0.33
C LEU A 9 -30.37 35.05 1.11
N ILE A 10 -30.27 35.01 2.43
CA ILE A 10 -30.40 36.22 3.26
C ILE A 10 -29.07 36.43 3.99
N ALA A 11 -28.39 37.54 3.66
CA ALA A 11 -27.22 38.03 4.38
C ALA A 11 -27.68 38.87 5.58
N PHE A 12 -27.19 38.54 6.78
CA PHE A 12 -27.37 39.38 7.96
C PHE A 12 -26.17 40.34 8.08
N PRO A 13 -26.42 41.63 8.35
CA PRO A 13 -25.36 42.60 8.58
C PRO A 13 -24.90 42.56 10.05
N SER A 14 -23.59 42.56 10.22
CA SER A 14 -22.77 42.88 11.36
C SER A 14 -22.46 41.78 12.40
N LEU A 15 -21.15 41.62 12.57
CA LEU A 15 -20.35 40.74 13.45
C LEU A 15 -20.22 39.32 12.93
N ALA A 16 -19.06 39.08 12.25
CA ALA A 16 -18.56 37.77 11.76
C ALA A 16 -19.70 36.86 11.23
N ALA A 17 -20.28 37.27 10.11
CA ALA A 17 -21.51 36.69 9.56
C ALA A 17 -21.29 35.22 9.18
N GLN A 18 -21.83 34.36 9.98
CA GLN A 18 -22.09 32.98 9.60
C GLN A 18 -23.28 32.95 8.68
N SER A 19 -23.11 32.50 7.47
CA SER A 19 -24.24 32.29 6.56
C SER A 19 -24.69 30.84 6.68
N VAL A 20 -25.89 30.62 7.21
CA VAL A 20 -26.58 29.33 7.09
C VAL A 20 -27.47 29.42 5.87
N SER A 21 -27.07 28.79 4.77
CA SER A 21 -27.92 28.64 3.60
C SER A 21 -28.87 27.46 3.79
N VAL A 22 -30.17 27.67 3.62
CA VAL A 22 -31.17 26.62 3.74
C VAL A 22 -31.85 26.42 2.39
N ASN A 23 -31.75 25.23 1.84
CA ASN A 23 -32.36 24.84 0.58
C ASN A 23 -33.21 23.58 0.79
N VAL A 24 -34.54 23.73 0.72
CA VAL A 24 -35.47 22.62 0.89
C VAL A 24 -36.15 22.31 -0.45
N ARG A 25 -36.21 21.02 -0.78
CA ARG A 25 -36.87 20.51 -1.98
C ARG A 25 -38.05 19.63 -1.59
N SER A 26 -39.13 19.68 -2.37
CA SER A 26 -40.26 18.76 -2.20
C SER A 26 -40.64 18.14 -3.53
N ARG A 27 -40.94 16.85 -3.47
CA ARG A 27 -41.59 16.12 -4.57
C ARG A 27 -43.12 16.06 -4.39
N VAL A 28 -43.61 16.68 -3.32
CA VAL A 28 -45.04 16.73 -2.97
C VAL A 28 -45.58 18.11 -3.29
N ALA A 29 -46.74 18.17 -3.93
CA ALA A 29 -47.49 19.41 -4.11
C ALA A 29 -48.06 19.85 -2.75
N ASP A 30 -48.31 21.15 -2.59
CA ASP A 30 -48.98 21.76 -1.43
C ASP A 30 -48.16 21.78 -0.11
N VAL A 31 -46.84 21.75 -0.20
CA VAL A 31 -45.95 21.94 0.94
C VAL A 31 -45.42 23.38 0.94
N ASP A 32 -45.63 24.11 2.05
CA ASP A 32 -45.01 25.42 2.24
C ASP A 32 -43.53 25.31 2.57
N LEU A 33 -42.71 25.24 1.51
CA LEU A 33 -41.24 25.13 1.63
C LEU A 33 -40.60 26.39 2.23
N ALA A 34 -41.25 27.55 2.11
CA ALA A 34 -40.75 28.79 2.66
C ALA A 34 -40.88 28.79 4.19
N ALA A 35 -42.05 28.42 4.70
CA ALA A 35 -42.27 28.29 6.14
C ALA A 35 -41.32 27.24 6.77
N LEU A 36 -41.08 26.11 6.09
CA LEU A 36 -40.17 25.09 6.56
C LEU A 36 -38.71 25.60 6.59
N ALA A 37 -38.27 26.29 5.54
CA ALA A 37 -36.94 26.87 5.48
C ALA A 37 -36.74 27.98 6.52
N ASP A 38 -37.74 28.77 6.79
CA ASP A 38 -37.72 29.83 7.82
C ASP A 38 -37.62 29.20 9.22
N GLN A 39 -38.37 28.14 9.49
CA GLN A 39 -38.29 27.41 10.75
C GLN A 39 -36.92 26.82 11.00
N VAL A 40 -36.29 26.22 9.99
CA VAL A 40 -34.94 25.69 10.09
C VAL A 40 -33.91 26.80 10.36
N ARG A 41 -34.07 27.97 9.73
CA ARG A 41 -33.22 29.15 9.98
C ARG A 41 -33.40 29.69 11.39
N ASP A 42 -34.60 29.75 11.89
CA ASP A 42 -34.89 30.18 13.26
C ASP A 42 -34.25 29.25 14.29
N VAL A 43 -34.29 27.93 14.05
CA VAL A 43 -33.59 26.94 14.89
C VAL A 43 -32.09 27.14 14.79
N ALA A 44 -31.56 27.36 13.61
CA ALA A 44 -30.13 27.64 13.42
C ALA A 44 -29.68 28.87 14.22
N ALA A 45 -30.41 29.99 14.11
CA ALA A 45 -30.12 31.23 14.83
C ALA A 45 -30.11 31.07 16.35
N ARG A 46 -30.98 30.20 16.89
CA ARG A 46 -31.06 29.91 18.33
C ARG A 46 -30.00 28.92 18.83
N THR A 47 -29.58 27.98 17.97
CA THR A 47 -28.73 26.85 18.37
C THR A 47 -27.25 27.11 18.12
N LEU A 48 -26.93 27.98 17.16
CA LEU A 48 -25.57 28.25 16.66
C LEU A 48 -25.17 29.74 16.81
N PRO A 49 -25.18 30.33 18.01
CA PRO A 49 -24.97 31.77 18.17
C PRO A 49 -23.57 32.29 17.80
N GLU A 50 -22.55 31.44 17.68
CA GLU A 50 -21.16 31.88 17.53
C GLU A 50 -20.27 30.90 16.75
N VAL A 51 -20.70 30.34 15.65
CA VAL A 51 -19.85 29.38 14.91
C VAL A 51 -19.24 30.02 13.66
N GLY A 52 -17.91 30.02 13.56
CA GLY A 52 -17.14 30.65 12.49
C GLY A 52 -17.11 29.86 11.16
N ALA A 53 -18.15 29.12 10.81
CA ALA A 53 -18.20 28.34 9.58
C ALA A 53 -19.47 28.65 8.76
N ASP A 54 -19.32 28.73 7.44
CA ASP A 54 -20.43 28.80 6.50
C ASP A 54 -21.05 27.41 6.35
N LEU A 55 -22.34 27.30 6.66
CA LEU A 55 -23.06 26.04 6.67
C LEU A 55 -24.16 26.02 5.62
N ALA A 56 -24.32 24.90 4.93
CA ALA A 56 -25.44 24.65 4.03
C ALA A 56 -26.34 23.56 4.63
N VAL A 57 -27.61 23.85 4.79
CA VAL A 57 -28.64 22.86 5.11
C VAL A 57 -29.44 22.57 3.84
N THR A 58 -29.43 21.31 3.42
CA THR A 58 -30.29 20.83 2.35
C THR A 58 -31.40 19.98 2.94
N GLY A 59 -32.62 20.16 2.51
CA GLY A 59 -33.78 19.40 2.97
C GLY A 59 -34.53 18.76 1.81
N ASP A 60 -34.99 17.53 2.04
CA ASP A 60 -35.86 16.80 1.13
C ASP A 60 -37.15 16.41 1.87
N VAL A 61 -38.29 16.64 1.23
CA VAL A 61 -39.59 16.21 1.72
C VAL A 61 -40.16 15.15 0.79
N LEU A 62 -40.43 13.98 1.36
CA LEU A 62 -40.99 12.83 0.65
C LEU A 62 -42.32 12.42 1.28
N ARG A 63 -43.30 12.01 0.45
CA ARG A 63 -44.51 11.36 0.93
C ARG A 63 -44.30 9.86 1.03
N THR A 64 -44.57 9.31 2.18
CA THR A 64 -44.51 7.88 2.47
C THR A 64 -45.90 7.34 2.78
N GLU A 65 -46.04 6.04 2.96
CA GLU A 65 -47.31 5.42 3.41
C GLU A 65 -47.72 5.89 4.81
N GLN A 66 -46.74 6.32 5.64
CA GLN A 66 -46.94 6.75 7.02
C GLN A 66 -47.10 8.27 7.18
N GLY A 67 -47.05 9.04 6.07
CA GLY A 67 -47.13 10.50 6.10
C GLY A 67 -46.00 11.17 5.33
N PHE A 68 -45.45 12.25 5.88
CA PHE A 68 -44.38 13.04 5.28
C PHE A 68 -43.06 12.79 6.01
N LEU A 69 -42.05 12.42 5.27
CA LEU A 69 -40.68 12.30 5.78
C LEU A 69 -39.89 13.55 5.38
N VAL A 70 -39.42 14.28 6.38
CA VAL A 70 -38.51 15.42 6.20
C VAL A 70 -37.10 14.91 6.54
N THR A 71 -36.17 15.04 5.60
CA THR A 71 -34.76 14.73 5.82
C THR A 71 -33.95 16.01 5.66
N LEU A 72 -33.14 16.35 6.64
CA LEU A 72 -32.27 17.51 6.63
C LEU A 72 -30.80 17.01 6.66
N GLU A 73 -29.98 17.56 5.78
CA GLU A 73 -28.54 17.31 5.72
C GLU A 73 -27.79 18.62 5.94
N LEU A 74 -26.81 18.61 6.81
CA LEU A 74 -25.92 19.74 7.06
C LEU A 74 -24.56 19.46 6.46
N ARG A 75 -24.09 20.41 5.63
CA ARG A 75 -22.76 20.37 5.00
C ARG A 75 -21.98 21.64 5.33
N GLU A 76 -20.69 21.49 5.51
CA GLU A 76 -19.77 22.61 5.59
C GLU A 76 -19.48 23.13 4.17
N MET A 77 -19.70 24.42 3.92
CA MET A 77 -19.61 24.97 2.55
C MET A 77 -18.19 24.93 1.99
N GLN A 78 -17.18 25.12 2.82
CA GLN A 78 -15.78 25.15 2.37
C GLN A 78 -15.25 23.76 1.98
N SER A 79 -15.61 22.73 2.74
CA SER A 79 -15.14 21.34 2.51
C SER A 79 -16.14 20.50 1.71
N GLY A 80 -17.41 20.94 1.62
CA GLY A 80 -18.51 20.16 1.04
C GLY A 80 -18.87 18.91 1.86
N LYS A 81 -18.24 18.72 3.01
CA LYS A 81 -18.36 17.51 3.82
C LYS A 81 -19.73 17.48 4.51
N LEU A 82 -20.38 16.31 4.47
CA LEU A 82 -21.59 16.03 5.22
C LEU A 82 -21.28 15.96 6.72
N GLY A 83 -21.80 16.90 7.51
CA GLY A 83 -21.55 16.97 8.95
C GLY A 83 -22.57 16.19 9.78
N ALA A 84 -23.85 16.29 9.40
CA ALA A 84 -24.95 15.64 10.12
C ALA A 84 -26.14 15.43 9.20
N THR A 85 -26.99 14.47 9.55
CA THR A 85 -28.28 14.21 8.89
C THR A 85 -29.34 13.96 9.94
N ALA A 86 -30.48 14.59 9.83
CA ALA A 86 -31.62 14.34 10.71
C ALA A 86 -32.90 14.14 9.88
N SER A 87 -33.76 13.25 10.36
CA SER A 87 -35.04 12.98 9.69
C SER A 87 -36.18 12.99 10.71
N ALA A 88 -37.31 13.49 10.34
CA ALA A 88 -38.53 13.42 11.13
C ALA A 88 -39.71 13.01 10.25
N LEU A 89 -40.65 12.31 10.85
CA LEU A 89 -41.89 11.86 10.22
C LEU A 89 -43.05 12.71 10.74
N ALA A 90 -43.93 13.18 9.85
CA ALA A 90 -45.12 13.93 10.17
C ALA A 90 -46.35 13.29 9.50
N SER A 91 -47.46 13.23 10.20
CA SER A 91 -48.70 12.65 9.65
C SER A 91 -49.43 13.66 8.74
N THR A 92 -49.31 14.96 9.02
CA THR A 92 -49.94 16.05 8.28
C THR A 92 -48.94 17.09 7.80
N ALA A 93 -49.35 17.96 6.90
CA ALA A 93 -48.54 19.07 6.40
C ALA A 93 -48.24 20.12 7.49
N GLU A 94 -49.15 20.31 8.47
CA GLU A 94 -48.94 21.23 9.59
C GLU A 94 -47.92 20.66 10.58
N GLU A 95 -48.01 19.38 10.96
CA GLU A 95 -47.06 18.69 11.80
C GLU A 95 -45.67 18.64 11.18
N MET A 96 -45.56 18.71 9.87
CA MET A 96 -44.28 18.66 9.17
C MET A 96 -43.39 19.87 9.49
N ILE A 97 -43.95 21.06 9.71
CA ILE A 97 -43.20 22.27 10.10
C ILE A 97 -42.59 22.05 11.49
N GLU A 98 -43.35 21.51 12.43
CA GLU A 98 -42.86 21.20 13.79
C GLU A 98 -41.84 20.06 13.79
N ALA A 99 -42.09 19.00 13.00
CA ALA A 99 -41.18 17.91 12.80
C ALA A 99 -39.84 18.37 12.19
N SER A 100 -39.87 19.30 11.24
CA SER A 100 -38.66 19.90 10.66
C SER A 100 -37.86 20.70 11.69
N ALA A 101 -38.49 21.41 12.60
CA ALA A 101 -37.84 22.11 13.68
C ALA A 101 -37.14 21.13 14.65
N SER A 102 -37.80 20.03 14.99
CA SER A 102 -37.21 18.98 15.82
C SER A 102 -35.97 18.36 15.14
N ALA A 103 -36.09 18.01 13.87
CA ALA A 103 -34.96 17.49 13.08
C ALA A 103 -33.81 18.49 13.00
N ALA A 104 -34.11 19.79 12.83
CA ALA A 104 -33.11 20.84 12.81
C ALA A 104 -32.36 20.99 14.16
N VAL A 105 -33.08 20.88 15.28
CA VAL A 105 -32.46 20.90 16.62
C VAL A 105 -31.45 19.76 16.76
N ASP A 106 -31.83 18.55 16.37
CA ASP A 106 -30.95 17.40 16.45
C ASP A 106 -29.75 17.53 15.50
N LEU A 107 -30.00 18.04 14.28
CA LEU A 107 -28.97 18.31 13.29
C LEU A 107 -27.91 19.28 13.81
N PHE A 108 -28.34 20.45 14.30
CA PHE A 108 -27.43 21.47 14.80
C PHE A 108 -26.74 21.08 16.12
N ARG A 109 -27.43 20.34 16.98
CA ARG A 109 -26.82 19.77 18.18
C ARG A 109 -25.70 18.78 17.81
N ALA A 110 -25.98 17.88 16.88
CA ALA A 110 -24.98 16.91 16.42
C ALA A 110 -23.77 17.63 15.82
N TRP A 111 -23.98 18.64 14.98
CA TRP A 111 -22.88 19.41 14.40
C TRP A 111 -22.09 20.19 15.45
N LYS A 112 -22.76 20.85 16.42
CA LYS A 112 -22.09 21.58 17.51
C LYS A 112 -21.19 20.68 18.36
N GLU A 113 -21.66 19.50 18.69
CA GLU A 113 -20.87 18.53 19.46
C GLU A 113 -19.70 17.96 18.63
N THR A 114 -19.90 17.71 17.33
CA THR A 114 -18.84 17.19 16.46
C THR A 114 -17.78 18.24 16.13
N SER A 115 -18.17 19.48 15.82
CA SER A 115 -17.26 20.58 15.49
C SER A 115 -16.39 21.02 16.69
N ALA A 116 -16.93 20.88 17.88
CA ALA A 116 -16.21 21.20 19.10
C ALA A 116 -15.17 20.12 19.53
N LEU A 117 -15.08 18.98 18.81
CA LEU A 117 -14.03 17.97 19.01
C LEU A 117 -12.74 18.48 18.36
N SER A 118 -11.83 19.03 19.15
CA SER A 118 -10.57 19.57 18.63
C SER A 118 -9.66 18.44 18.14
N MET A 119 -9.55 17.35 18.91
CA MET A 119 -8.66 16.21 18.65
C MET A 119 -7.23 16.60 18.25
N ASN A 120 -6.81 17.79 18.71
CA ASN A 120 -5.46 18.30 18.59
C ASN A 120 -4.86 18.42 19.98
N PRO A 121 -4.43 17.32 20.60
CA PRO A 121 -3.82 17.37 21.91
C PRO A 121 -2.50 18.13 21.85
N VAL A 122 -2.16 18.82 22.94
CA VAL A 122 -0.81 19.35 23.13
C VAL A 122 0.16 18.18 23.01
N PRO A 123 1.16 18.25 22.11
CA PRO A 123 2.13 17.18 21.98
C PRO A 123 2.89 17.00 23.30
N VAL A 124 2.90 15.79 23.83
CA VAL A 124 3.78 15.46 24.96
C VAL A 124 5.14 15.13 24.35
N PRO A 125 6.18 15.92 24.60
CA PRO A 125 7.51 15.63 24.12
C PRO A 125 8.01 14.30 24.70
N ASP A 126 9.06 13.74 24.12
CA ASP A 126 9.71 12.58 24.72
C ASP A 126 10.12 12.89 26.15
N ALA A 127 9.95 11.92 27.04
CA ALA A 127 10.38 12.08 28.42
C ALA A 127 11.88 12.42 28.45
N PRO A 128 12.32 13.31 29.33
CA PRO A 128 13.71 13.64 29.45
C PRO A 128 14.56 12.37 29.54
N GLY A 129 15.59 12.22 28.69
CA GLY A 129 16.47 11.05 28.64
C GLY A 129 17.17 10.79 29.98
N SER A 130 17.74 9.62 30.19
CA SER A 130 18.48 9.34 31.45
C SER A 130 19.64 10.32 31.68
N SER A 131 19.82 10.74 32.93
CA SER A 131 20.78 11.79 33.34
C SER A 131 22.26 11.39 33.31
N THR A 132 22.68 10.56 32.34
CA THR A 132 24.10 10.20 32.19
C THR A 132 25.02 11.38 31.93
N ALA A 133 24.49 12.56 31.58
CA ALA A 133 25.24 13.79 31.29
C ALA A 133 25.56 14.66 32.52
N LEU A 134 25.03 14.31 33.70
CA LEU A 134 25.31 15.09 34.94
C LEU A 134 26.53 14.58 35.71
N GLN A 135 27.52 14.02 35.01
CA GLN A 135 28.83 13.79 35.65
C GLN A 135 29.55 15.11 35.78
N PRO A 136 30.09 15.42 36.98
CA PRO A 136 30.91 16.63 37.15
C PRO A 136 32.07 16.57 36.16
N ALA A 137 32.22 17.64 35.38
CA ALA A 137 33.32 17.76 34.43
C ALA A 137 34.65 17.88 35.20
N GLY A 138 35.37 16.80 35.28
CA GLY A 138 36.68 16.72 35.93
C GLY A 138 36.60 16.18 37.37
N VAL A 139 37.41 15.17 37.64
CA VAL A 139 37.64 14.63 38.98
C VAL A 139 38.47 15.65 39.73
N VAL A 140 37.85 16.70 40.26
CA VAL A 140 38.43 17.47 41.34
C VAL A 140 37.87 16.79 42.59
N SER A 141 38.71 16.41 43.55
CA SER A 141 38.23 15.97 44.87
C SER A 141 37.62 17.20 45.56
N LEU A 142 36.36 17.45 45.27
CA LEU A 142 35.55 18.44 45.92
C LEU A 142 35.08 17.84 47.24
N ASP A 143 35.26 18.60 48.32
CA ASP A 143 34.67 18.29 49.62
C ASP A 143 33.14 18.56 49.51
N VAL A 144 32.44 17.62 48.87
CA VAL A 144 30.98 17.70 48.62
C VAL A 144 30.25 17.13 49.82
N ASP A 145 29.27 17.83 50.31
CA ASP A 145 28.44 17.41 51.43
C ASP A 145 27.80 16.03 51.14
N ALA A 146 27.96 15.09 52.09
CA ALA A 146 27.37 13.76 51.99
C ALA A 146 25.85 13.78 51.79
N ASN A 147 25.13 14.74 52.36
CA ASN A 147 23.70 14.92 52.19
C ASN A 147 23.34 15.31 50.75
N LEU A 148 24.20 16.12 50.07
CA LEU A 148 24.00 16.46 48.66
C LEU A 148 24.16 15.23 47.76
N LEU A 149 25.10 14.33 48.04
CA LEU A 149 25.27 13.10 47.29
C LEU A 149 24.06 12.15 47.43
N VAL A 150 23.51 12.05 48.67
CA VAL A 150 22.28 11.29 48.92
C VAL A 150 21.10 11.87 48.13
N ALA A 151 20.90 13.21 48.20
CA ALA A 151 19.83 13.88 47.46
C ALA A 151 20.01 13.69 45.93
N PHE A 152 21.25 13.71 45.44
CA PHE A 152 21.53 13.46 44.02
C PHE A 152 21.17 12.03 43.59
N ASP A 153 21.51 11.01 44.39
CA ASP A 153 21.15 9.61 44.11
C ASP A 153 19.64 9.39 44.20
N GLU A 154 18.94 10.03 45.14
CA GLU A 154 17.48 10.03 45.20
C GLU A 154 16.86 10.66 43.94
N ALA A 155 17.40 11.81 43.47
CA ALA A 155 16.92 12.46 42.26
C ALA A 155 17.18 11.61 41.02
N ARG A 156 18.31 10.90 40.92
CA ARG A 156 18.55 9.92 39.83
C ARG A 156 17.58 8.75 39.88
N SER A 157 17.25 8.27 41.07
CA SER A 157 16.26 7.20 41.23
C SER A 157 14.86 7.66 40.82
N ALA A 158 14.49 8.88 41.23
CA ALA A 158 13.23 9.52 40.82
C ALA A 158 13.19 9.78 39.30
N ASP A 159 14.31 10.13 38.68
CA ASP A 159 14.46 10.31 37.24
C ASP A 159 14.14 9.00 36.47
N ALA A 160 14.58 7.86 36.96
CA ALA A 160 14.26 6.56 36.36
C ALA A 160 12.76 6.23 36.38
N GLN A 161 12.01 6.74 37.36
CA GLN A 161 10.57 6.59 37.51
C GLN A 161 9.78 7.80 36.95
N GLY A 162 10.45 8.80 36.40
CA GLY A 162 9.88 10.09 36.03
C GLY A 162 8.75 10.01 35.02
N LYS A 163 8.71 9.00 34.14
CA LYS A 163 7.58 8.77 33.23
C LYS A 163 6.26 8.52 33.97
N GLU A 164 6.33 7.86 35.09
CA GLU A 164 5.15 7.56 35.93
C GLU A 164 4.86 8.70 36.90
N LYS A 165 5.92 9.28 37.48
CA LYS A 165 5.87 10.28 38.55
C LYS A 165 6.72 11.52 38.24
N PRO A 166 6.38 12.28 37.21
CA PRO A 166 7.21 13.38 36.74
C PRO A 166 7.35 14.54 37.74
N GLU A 167 6.32 14.75 38.56
CA GLU A 167 6.31 15.77 39.59
C GLU A 167 7.28 15.43 40.75
N GLU A 168 7.37 14.14 41.11
CA GLU A 168 8.34 13.66 42.11
C GLU A 168 9.76 13.80 41.57
N ALA A 169 9.99 13.46 40.29
CA ALA A 169 11.30 13.66 39.64
C ALA A 169 11.68 15.14 39.58
N ALA A 170 10.77 16.03 39.22
CA ALA A 170 11.01 17.49 39.20
C ALA A 170 11.32 18.02 40.61
N ALA A 171 10.60 17.56 41.63
CA ALA A 171 10.82 17.98 43.03
C ALA A 171 12.18 17.49 43.55
N ALA A 172 12.56 16.26 43.28
CA ALA A 172 13.85 15.71 43.69
C ALA A 172 15.02 16.46 43.07
N TRP A 173 14.99 16.75 41.77
CA TRP A 173 16.02 17.55 41.11
C TRP A 173 16.03 18.99 41.59
N ARG A 174 14.89 19.57 41.95
CA ARG A 174 14.83 20.91 42.56
C ARG A 174 15.49 20.92 43.93
N ALA A 175 15.27 19.90 44.75
CA ALA A 175 15.92 19.77 46.06
C ALA A 175 17.46 19.72 45.93
N VAL A 176 17.97 19.01 44.93
CA VAL A 176 19.41 19.01 44.61
C VAL A 176 19.87 20.41 44.21
N ALA A 177 19.15 21.11 43.34
CA ALA A 177 19.52 22.45 42.86
C ALA A 177 19.55 23.51 43.98
N GLU A 178 18.63 23.40 44.95
CA GLU A 178 18.45 24.33 46.07
C GLU A 178 19.34 23.98 47.27
N SER A 179 20.05 22.85 47.27
CA SER A 179 20.93 22.45 48.39
C SER A 179 21.98 23.52 48.70
N ALA A 180 22.17 23.79 49.99
CA ALA A 180 23.11 24.79 50.47
C ALA A 180 24.57 24.34 50.31
N GLY A 181 25.52 25.29 50.32
CA GLY A 181 26.94 25.02 50.23
C GLY A 181 27.48 24.88 48.82
N LEU A 182 28.65 24.24 48.70
CA LEU A 182 29.31 23.97 47.44
C LEU A 182 28.55 22.88 46.70
N ASN A 183 27.85 23.25 45.64
CA ASN A 183 27.01 22.35 44.87
C ASN A 183 27.40 22.36 43.37
N PRO A 184 28.24 21.42 42.95
CA PRO A 184 28.68 21.32 41.55
C PRO A 184 27.57 20.87 40.58
N PHE A 185 26.46 20.36 41.12
CA PHE A 185 25.34 19.87 40.33
C PHE A 185 24.21 20.91 40.14
N ARG A 186 24.30 22.07 40.80
CA ARG A 186 23.23 23.08 40.93
C ARG A 186 22.58 23.45 39.61
N GLU A 187 23.37 23.85 38.63
CA GLU A 187 22.87 24.29 37.33
C GLU A 187 22.22 23.13 36.56
N GLY A 188 22.90 21.99 36.49
CA GLY A 188 22.37 20.80 35.81
C GLY A 188 21.09 20.27 36.45
N ALA A 189 21.03 20.24 37.78
CA ALA A 189 19.84 19.84 38.52
C ALA A 189 18.66 20.82 38.30
N ALA A 190 18.92 22.13 38.26
CA ALA A 190 17.90 23.14 37.98
C ALA A 190 17.33 23.00 36.56
N VAL A 191 18.18 22.76 35.56
CA VAL A 191 17.73 22.47 34.18
C VAL A 191 16.88 21.23 34.17
N ARG A 192 17.34 20.16 34.80
CA ARG A 192 16.63 18.87 34.84
C ARG A 192 15.29 18.97 35.55
N ALA A 193 15.19 19.70 36.62
CA ALA A 193 13.93 19.99 37.33
C ALA A 193 12.92 20.69 36.42
N LYS A 194 13.36 21.67 35.62
CA LYS A 194 12.50 22.36 34.65
C LYS A 194 12.05 21.46 33.50
N GLU A 195 12.91 20.58 33.00
CA GLU A 195 12.55 19.63 31.96
C GLU A 195 11.41 18.71 32.44
N TRP A 196 11.54 18.13 33.63
CA TRP A 196 10.49 17.27 34.20
C TRP A 196 9.22 18.03 34.54
N GLN A 197 9.34 19.26 35.05
CA GLN A 197 8.19 20.12 35.31
C GLN A 197 7.41 20.42 34.01
N GLY A 198 8.11 20.85 32.95
CA GLY A 198 7.51 21.15 31.66
C GLY A 198 6.86 19.89 31.07
N TRP A 199 7.52 18.73 31.21
CA TRP A 199 6.95 17.46 30.77
C TRP A 199 5.67 17.08 31.55
N ALA A 200 5.65 17.27 32.86
CA ALA A 200 4.49 17.03 33.71
C ALA A 200 3.29 17.92 33.33
N GLU A 201 3.56 19.21 33.07
CA GLU A 201 2.54 20.16 32.64
C GLU A 201 1.94 19.78 31.29
N ASN A 202 2.77 19.42 30.30
CA ASN A 202 2.32 18.97 28.98
C ASN A 202 1.52 17.66 29.08
N LYS A 203 1.98 16.70 29.87
CA LYS A 203 1.27 15.42 30.12
C LYS A 203 -0.10 15.67 30.75
N ARG A 204 -0.18 16.55 31.72
CA ARG A 204 -1.45 16.93 32.37
C ARG A 204 -2.40 17.59 31.38
N ALA A 205 -1.92 18.55 30.60
CA ALA A 205 -2.72 19.20 29.56
C ALA A 205 -3.24 18.20 28.51
N PHE A 206 -2.39 17.27 28.10
CA PHE A 206 -2.77 16.18 27.17
C PHE A 206 -3.88 15.30 27.77
N GLU A 207 -3.73 14.87 29.02
CA GLU A 207 -4.72 14.03 29.68
C GLU A 207 -6.06 14.73 29.94
N GLU A 208 -6.01 16.02 30.27
CA GLU A 208 -7.20 16.84 30.43
C GLU A 208 -7.95 17.01 29.11
N GLN A 209 -7.23 17.30 28.01
CA GLN A 209 -7.82 17.41 26.69
C GLN A 209 -8.42 16.06 26.25
N ARG A 210 -7.68 14.95 26.46
CA ARG A 210 -8.19 13.59 26.19
C ARG A 210 -9.48 13.30 26.95
N ALA A 211 -9.55 13.69 28.24
CA ALA A 211 -10.76 13.49 29.05
C ALA A 211 -11.96 14.28 28.49
N LYS A 212 -11.74 15.55 28.09
CA LYS A 212 -12.76 16.41 27.47
C LYS A 212 -13.27 15.80 26.16
N ASP A 213 -12.36 15.39 25.28
CA ASP A 213 -12.72 14.80 24.00
C ASP A 213 -13.40 13.43 24.18
N THR A 214 -12.94 12.61 25.12
CA THR A 214 -13.62 11.33 25.47
C THR A 214 -15.05 11.55 25.95
N ALA A 215 -15.26 12.54 26.81
CA ALA A 215 -16.60 12.86 27.31
C ALA A 215 -17.53 13.35 26.17
N ARG A 216 -16.99 14.12 25.22
CA ARG A 216 -17.74 14.52 24.01
C ARG A 216 -18.03 13.35 23.09
N MET A 217 -17.05 12.49 22.80
CA MET A 217 -17.25 11.30 21.99
C MET A 217 -18.39 10.42 22.53
N ARG A 218 -18.48 10.26 23.87
CA ARG A 218 -19.58 9.53 24.50
C ARG A 218 -20.95 10.15 24.26
N ARG A 219 -21.05 11.46 24.06
CA ARG A 219 -22.31 12.14 23.73
C ARG A 219 -22.62 12.09 22.24
N VAL A 220 -21.59 12.18 21.37
CA VAL A 220 -21.74 12.25 19.92
C VAL A 220 -22.05 10.90 19.27
N LEU A 221 -21.32 9.85 19.65
CA LEU A 221 -21.41 8.53 18.98
C LEU A 221 -22.82 7.91 19.02
N PRO A 222 -23.63 8.06 20.09
CA PRO A 222 -25.01 7.55 20.11
C PRO A 222 -26.01 8.38 19.30
N LEU A 223 -25.67 9.62 18.90
CA LEU A 223 -26.62 10.50 18.21
C LEU A 223 -27.01 9.93 16.85
N ALA A 224 -28.31 9.82 16.60
CA ALA A 224 -28.84 9.35 15.32
C ALA A 224 -28.54 10.35 14.18
N ALA A 225 -28.50 11.65 14.50
CA ALA A 225 -28.21 12.71 13.54
C ALA A 225 -26.74 12.74 13.04
N VAL A 226 -25.82 12.04 13.70
CA VAL A 226 -24.44 11.89 13.21
C VAL A 226 -24.39 10.70 12.27
N THR A 227 -23.90 10.93 11.04
CA THR A 227 -23.82 9.87 10.04
C THR A 227 -22.83 8.78 10.46
N ASP A 228 -23.04 7.54 10.01
CA ASP A 228 -22.18 6.42 10.33
C ASP A 228 -20.74 6.63 9.85
N GLU A 229 -20.57 7.24 8.68
CA GLU A 229 -19.25 7.61 8.16
C GLU A 229 -18.55 8.62 9.08
N THR A 230 -19.26 9.65 9.54
CA THR A 230 -18.73 10.64 10.49
C THR A 230 -18.34 10.00 11.82
N LYS A 231 -19.16 9.08 12.35
CA LYS A 231 -18.84 8.35 13.60
C LYS A 231 -17.54 7.57 13.50
N VAL A 232 -17.34 6.85 12.38
CA VAL A 232 -16.12 6.09 12.13
C VAL A 232 -14.92 7.03 11.98
N GLU A 233 -15.07 8.12 11.21
CA GLU A 233 -14.00 9.10 11.05
C GLU A 233 -13.59 9.75 12.38
N LEU A 234 -14.55 10.10 13.23
CA LEU A 234 -14.27 10.64 14.57
C LEU A 234 -13.47 9.65 15.42
N LEU A 235 -13.79 8.35 15.37
CA LEU A 235 -13.03 7.32 16.07
C LEU A 235 -11.62 7.16 15.50
N VAL A 236 -11.44 7.23 14.20
CA VAL A 236 -10.12 7.21 13.54
C VAL A 236 -9.28 8.41 13.97
N ARG A 237 -9.86 9.63 13.96
CA ARG A 237 -9.19 10.83 14.44
C ARG A 237 -8.84 10.74 15.93
N TYR A 238 -9.75 10.22 16.74
CA TYR A 238 -9.50 9.99 18.18
C TYR A 238 -8.35 9.00 18.38
N THR A 239 -8.32 7.92 17.60
CA THR A 239 -7.23 6.91 17.66
C THR A 239 -5.88 7.53 17.31
N ARG A 240 -5.84 8.39 16.30
CA ARG A 240 -4.62 9.10 15.90
C ARG A 240 -4.12 10.03 16.99
N ALA A 241 -5.03 10.73 17.67
CA ALA A 241 -4.69 11.69 18.72
C ALA A 241 -4.29 11.02 20.05
N TYR A 242 -4.97 9.94 20.44
CA TYR A 242 -4.91 9.40 21.82
C TYR A 242 -4.57 7.91 21.91
N GLY A 243 -4.39 7.23 20.79
CA GLY A 243 -4.07 5.81 20.73
C GLY A 243 -5.30 4.89 20.74
N ILE A 244 -5.06 3.62 20.46
CA ILE A 244 -6.11 2.60 20.25
C ILE A 244 -6.80 2.16 21.54
N ASP A 245 -6.10 2.10 22.66
CA ASP A 245 -6.61 1.51 23.91
C ASP A 245 -7.90 2.16 24.40
N LYS A 246 -8.03 3.47 24.20
CA LYS A 246 -9.22 4.22 24.59
C LYS A 246 -10.30 4.25 23.50
N ALA A 247 -9.91 4.15 22.24
CA ALA A 247 -10.85 4.11 21.12
C ALA A 247 -11.70 2.82 21.15
N GLY A 248 -11.13 1.68 21.51
CA GLY A 248 -11.84 0.41 21.61
C GLY A 248 -13.06 0.46 22.53
N LEU A 249 -12.97 1.19 23.65
CA LEU A 249 -14.09 1.39 24.57
C LEU A 249 -15.23 2.22 23.94
N LEU A 250 -14.89 3.15 23.02
CA LEU A 250 -15.86 4.01 22.36
C LEU A 250 -16.62 3.29 21.24
N ILE A 251 -16.04 2.25 20.63
CA ILE A 251 -16.68 1.43 19.61
C ILE A 251 -17.97 0.78 20.14
N SER A 252 -17.99 0.40 21.42
CA SER A 252 -19.18 -0.19 22.05
C SER A 252 -20.41 0.73 22.07
N LEU A 253 -20.22 2.04 21.93
CA LEU A 253 -21.28 3.04 21.88
C LEU A 253 -21.93 3.18 20.50
N LEU A 254 -21.33 2.60 19.47
CA LEU A 254 -21.88 2.59 18.12
C LEU A 254 -23.05 1.61 17.98
N PRO A 255 -23.94 1.81 17.00
CA PRO A 255 -24.90 0.82 16.56
C PRO A 255 -24.20 -0.52 16.23
N VAL A 256 -24.82 -1.64 16.61
CA VAL A 256 -24.24 -2.97 16.44
C VAL A 256 -23.70 -3.26 15.05
N PRO A 257 -24.43 -2.95 13.94
CA PRO A 257 -23.95 -3.24 12.58
C PRO A 257 -22.70 -2.43 12.19
N LEU A 258 -22.47 -1.28 12.82
CA LEU A 258 -21.34 -0.41 12.51
C LEU A 258 -20.04 -0.80 13.23
N ARG A 259 -20.15 -1.50 14.36
CA ARG A 259 -18.98 -1.86 15.22
C ARG A 259 -17.87 -2.60 14.48
N PRO A 260 -18.15 -3.64 13.65
CA PRO A 260 -17.09 -4.34 12.94
C PRO A 260 -16.30 -3.41 12.01
N HIS A 261 -16.99 -2.57 11.25
CA HIS A 261 -16.33 -1.61 10.35
C HIS A 261 -15.49 -0.58 11.12
N ALA A 262 -16.01 -0.06 12.23
CA ALA A 262 -15.29 0.87 13.09
C ALA A 262 -14.06 0.23 13.72
N ASP A 263 -14.15 -1.03 14.16
CA ASP A 263 -13.02 -1.78 14.72
C ASP A 263 -11.90 -1.98 13.68
N LEU A 264 -12.26 -2.29 12.43
CA LEU A 264 -11.29 -2.38 11.34
C LEU A 264 -10.63 -1.03 11.07
N ALA A 265 -11.41 0.06 10.99
CA ALA A 265 -10.91 1.39 10.70
C ALA A 265 -9.97 1.91 11.80
N VAL A 266 -10.35 1.75 13.07
CA VAL A 266 -9.54 2.11 14.25
C VAL A 266 -8.26 1.29 14.31
N GLY A 267 -8.35 -0.02 14.09
CA GLY A 267 -7.17 -0.89 14.10
C GLY A 267 -6.21 -0.59 12.94
N CYS A 268 -6.74 -0.26 11.77
CA CYS A 268 -5.92 0.16 10.64
C CYS A 268 -5.19 1.50 10.93
N GLU A 269 -5.86 2.47 11.54
CA GLU A 269 -5.22 3.72 11.95
C GLU A 269 -4.11 3.47 13.00
N ALA A 270 -4.30 2.49 13.87
CA ALA A 270 -3.31 2.05 14.85
C ALA A 270 -2.21 1.14 14.27
N ARG A 271 -2.05 1.11 12.94
CA ARG A 271 -1.04 0.34 12.22
C ARG A 271 -1.15 -1.19 12.41
N GLN A 272 -2.35 -1.71 12.66
CA GLN A 272 -2.60 -3.14 12.64
C GLN A 272 -2.80 -3.58 11.18
N ALA A 273 -1.73 -4.06 10.55
CA ALA A 273 -1.69 -4.37 9.11
C ALA A 273 -2.86 -5.26 8.66
N ARG A 274 -3.16 -6.33 9.40
CA ARG A 274 -4.26 -7.25 9.11
C ARG A 274 -5.61 -6.53 9.00
N LYS A 275 -5.91 -5.60 9.92
CA LYS A 275 -7.16 -4.84 9.90
C LYS A 275 -7.25 -3.89 8.70
N CYS A 276 -6.11 -3.34 8.27
CA CYS A 276 -6.06 -2.56 7.03
C CYS A 276 -6.38 -3.43 5.79
N VAL A 277 -5.85 -4.65 5.73
CA VAL A 277 -6.15 -5.59 4.63
C VAL A 277 -7.63 -5.99 4.63
N GLU A 278 -8.20 -6.30 5.80
CA GLU A 278 -9.61 -6.63 5.93
C GLU A 278 -10.50 -5.44 5.53
N LEU A 279 -10.13 -4.22 5.93
CA LEU A 279 -10.83 -2.98 5.55
C LEU A 279 -10.75 -2.71 4.04
N ALA A 280 -9.58 -2.94 3.43
CA ALA A 280 -9.40 -2.85 1.98
C ALA A 280 -10.29 -3.82 1.22
N SER A 281 -10.43 -5.05 1.73
CA SER A 281 -11.27 -6.10 1.13
C SER A 281 -12.76 -5.78 1.26
N ALA A 282 -13.17 -5.11 2.33
CA ALA A 282 -14.56 -4.69 2.58
C ALA A 282 -14.94 -3.40 1.82
N SER A 283 -13.96 -2.65 1.31
CA SER A 283 -14.21 -1.39 0.61
C SER A 283 -14.69 -1.61 -0.82
N SER A 284 -15.82 -1.00 -1.19
CA SER A 284 -16.32 -0.96 -2.58
C SER A 284 -15.62 0.11 -3.43
N ASP A 285 -14.93 1.07 -2.80
CA ASP A 285 -14.21 2.14 -3.47
C ASP A 285 -12.76 1.70 -3.75
N PRO A 286 -12.35 1.57 -5.02
CA PRO A 286 -10.99 1.15 -5.37
C PRO A 286 -9.89 2.07 -4.83
N ALA A 287 -10.15 3.39 -4.76
CA ALA A 287 -9.19 4.36 -4.26
C ALA A 287 -8.98 4.21 -2.75
N LYS A 288 -10.08 4.08 -1.97
CA LYS A 288 -10.01 3.81 -0.53
C LYS A 288 -9.34 2.45 -0.26
N ALA A 289 -9.69 1.43 -1.04
CA ALA A 289 -9.12 0.09 -0.88
C ALA A 289 -7.59 0.08 -1.04
N VAL A 290 -7.06 0.77 -2.06
CA VAL A 290 -5.61 0.83 -2.28
C VAL A 290 -4.89 1.67 -1.21
N ASP A 291 -5.52 2.72 -0.69
CA ASP A 291 -4.97 3.49 0.44
C ASP A 291 -4.87 2.63 1.72
N TYR A 292 -5.87 1.79 2.00
CA TYR A 292 -5.81 0.86 3.12
C TYR A 292 -4.71 -0.19 2.96
N LEU A 293 -4.51 -0.72 1.74
CA LEU A 293 -3.38 -1.62 1.45
C LEU A 293 -2.04 -0.92 1.61
N GLY A 294 -1.93 0.35 1.19
CA GLY A 294 -0.74 1.17 1.43
C GLY A 294 -0.44 1.36 2.92
N ARG A 295 -1.46 1.55 3.75
CA ARG A 295 -1.30 1.61 5.21
C ARG A 295 -0.87 0.26 5.80
N ALA A 296 -1.40 -0.86 5.31
CA ALA A 296 -0.96 -2.20 5.71
C ALA A 296 0.50 -2.44 5.34
N CYS A 297 0.91 -2.01 4.14
CA CYS A 297 2.30 -2.03 3.68
C CYS A 297 3.21 -1.23 4.63
N ASN A 298 2.84 0.01 4.95
CA ASN A 298 3.58 0.85 5.88
C ASN A 298 3.62 0.29 7.32
N ALA A 299 2.71 -0.61 7.65
CA ALA A 299 2.70 -1.35 8.90
C ALA A 299 3.55 -2.65 8.85
N GLY A 300 4.23 -2.93 7.73
CA GLY A 300 5.18 -4.02 7.57
C GLY A 300 4.61 -5.29 6.90
N ASP A 301 3.39 -5.25 6.37
CA ASP A 301 2.84 -6.39 5.62
C ASP A 301 3.34 -6.39 4.17
N SER A 302 4.34 -7.21 3.89
CA SER A 302 4.97 -7.31 2.56
C SER A 302 4.02 -7.85 1.48
N SER A 303 3.01 -8.63 1.84
CA SER A 303 1.97 -9.10 0.93
C SER A 303 1.04 -7.97 0.53
N ALA A 304 0.63 -7.13 1.50
CA ALA A 304 -0.15 -5.93 1.24
C ALA A 304 0.63 -4.92 0.38
N CYS A 305 1.96 -4.83 0.57
CA CYS A 305 2.82 -4.00 -0.29
C CYS A 305 2.74 -4.44 -1.76
N ALA A 306 2.84 -5.75 -2.01
CA ALA A 306 2.74 -6.29 -3.36
C ALA A 306 1.36 -5.99 -3.98
N GLU A 307 0.29 -6.17 -3.22
CA GLU A 307 -1.07 -5.92 -3.69
C GLU A 307 -1.35 -4.43 -3.91
N ALA A 308 -0.88 -3.56 -3.02
CA ALA A 308 -0.99 -2.11 -3.18
C ALA A 308 -0.27 -1.64 -4.45
N GLY A 309 0.96 -2.12 -4.67
CA GLY A 309 1.74 -1.84 -5.87
C GLY A 309 1.02 -2.27 -7.16
N ASP A 310 0.48 -3.49 -7.17
CA ASP A 310 -0.31 -3.98 -8.29
C ASP A 310 -1.55 -3.12 -8.58
N ARG A 311 -2.24 -2.64 -7.53
CA ARG A 311 -3.42 -1.80 -7.69
C ARG A 311 -3.06 -0.39 -8.15
N TRP A 312 -1.98 0.23 -7.64
CA TRP A 312 -1.52 1.54 -8.10
C TRP A 312 -1.01 1.54 -9.54
N LEU A 313 -0.65 0.38 -10.10
CA LEU A 313 -0.32 0.26 -11.53
C LEU A 313 -1.54 0.14 -12.43
N ARG A 314 -2.76 -0.06 -11.88
CA ARG A 314 -3.99 -0.13 -12.68
C ARG A 314 -4.42 1.25 -13.14
N LYS A 315 -5.17 1.30 -14.26
CA LYS A 315 -5.61 2.54 -14.88
C LYS A 315 -6.45 3.43 -13.95
N GLU A 316 -7.32 2.80 -13.15
CA GLU A 316 -8.29 3.47 -12.27
C GLU A 316 -7.62 4.17 -11.08
N THR A 317 -6.51 3.65 -10.61
CA THR A 317 -5.80 4.12 -9.40
C THR A 317 -4.33 4.45 -9.69
N ARG A 318 -4.00 4.75 -10.96
CA ARG A 318 -2.63 4.84 -11.41
C ARG A 318 -1.80 5.90 -10.68
N ASP A 319 -0.86 5.42 -9.87
CA ASP A 319 0.18 6.19 -9.21
C ASP A 319 1.48 5.36 -9.20
N VAL A 320 2.28 5.57 -10.25
CA VAL A 320 3.48 4.74 -10.47
C VAL A 320 4.53 4.94 -9.38
N ALA A 321 4.68 6.17 -8.87
CA ALA A 321 5.67 6.46 -7.82
C ALA A 321 5.33 5.70 -6.53
N ARG A 322 4.06 5.72 -6.11
CA ARG A 322 3.60 4.94 -4.95
C ARG A 322 3.70 3.44 -5.21
N ALA A 323 3.40 2.99 -6.44
CA ALA A 323 3.51 1.58 -6.81
C ALA A 323 4.94 1.07 -6.65
N ILE A 324 5.92 1.78 -7.22
CA ILE A 324 7.34 1.41 -7.10
C ILE A 324 7.76 1.37 -5.64
N SER A 325 7.47 2.43 -4.87
CA SER A 325 7.83 2.48 -3.44
C SER A 325 7.22 1.32 -2.63
N ALA A 326 5.96 0.97 -2.88
CA ALA A 326 5.31 -0.16 -2.22
C ALA A 326 5.93 -1.50 -2.65
N LEU A 327 6.20 -1.69 -3.94
CA LEU A 327 6.83 -2.91 -4.45
C LEU A 327 8.25 -3.07 -3.91
N GLU A 328 9.02 -1.98 -3.79
CA GLU A 328 10.34 -1.97 -3.16
C GLU A 328 10.27 -2.40 -1.69
N ALA A 329 9.35 -1.80 -0.93
CA ALA A 329 9.12 -2.17 0.47
C ALA A 329 8.69 -3.64 0.60
N GLY A 330 7.79 -4.11 -0.26
CA GLY A 330 7.34 -5.50 -0.29
C GLY A 330 8.48 -6.47 -0.65
N CYS A 331 9.30 -6.12 -1.64
CA CYS A 331 10.46 -6.91 -2.04
C CYS A 331 11.51 -6.96 -0.94
N ALA A 332 11.81 -5.84 -0.29
CA ALA A 332 12.70 -5.80 0.88
C ALA A 332 12.15 -6.64 2.05
N GLY A 333 10.83 -6.69 2.21
CA GLY A 333 10.13 -7.51 3.19
C GLY A 333 10.00 -9.00 2.81
N GLY A 334 10.64 -9.45 1.71
CA GLY A 334 10.69 -10.85 1.29
C GLY A 334 9.48 -11.33 0.47
N SER A 335 8.64 -10.44 -0.03
CA SER A 335 7.54 -10.80 -0.93
C SER A 335 8.06 -11.09 -2.33
N ALA A 336 8.11 -12.38 -2.70
CA ALA A 336 8.48 -12.80 -4.05
C ALA A 336 7.62 -12.11 -5.13
N ARG A 337 6.31 -11.98 -4.89
CA ARG A 337 5.37 -11.31 -5.79
C ARG A 337 5.74 -9.84 -6.00
N ALA A 338 6.12 -9.12 -4.94
CA ALA A 338 6.53 -7.72 -5.05
C ALA A 338 7.82 -7.58 -5.87
N CYS A 339 8.83 -8.44 -5.61
CA CYS A 339 10.08 -8.44 -6.36
C CYS A 339 9.86 -8.75 -7.85
N THR A 340 9.02 -9.76 -8.15
CA THR A 340 8.68 -10.13 -9.53
C THR A 340 7.96 -8.99 -10.25
N ARG A 341 7.03 -8.33 -9.57
CA ARG A 341 6.29 -7.21 -10.15
C ARG A 341 7.19 -6.01 -10.41
N LEU A 342 8.06 -5.69 -9.44
CA LEU A 342 9.05 -4.61 -9.56
C LEU A 342 10.03 -4.85 -10.70
N ALA A 343 10.52 -6.10 -10.84
CA ALA A 343 11.37 -6.49 -11.96
C ALA A 343 10.68 -6.22 -13.30
N ARG A 344 9.39 -6.51 -13.41
CA ARG A 344 8.62 -6.23 -14.63
C ARG A 344 8.49 -4.73 -14.91
N VAL A 345 8.26 -3.91 -13.88
CA VAL A 345 8.19 -2.45 -14.02
C VAL A 345 9.50 -1.91 -14.62
N TYR A 346 10.66 -2.38 -14.15
CA TYR A 346 11.96 -1.98 -14.70
C TYR A 346 12.25 -2.58 -16.09
N GLU A 347 11.76 -3.78 -16.40
CA GLU A 347 11.89 -4.39 -17.73
C GLU A 347 11.08 -3.65 -18.80
N GLU A 348 9.86 -3.23 -18.46
CA GLU A 348 8.92 -2.61 -19.37
C GLU A 348 9.08 -1.08 -19.44
N GLY A 349 9.72 -0.47 -18.43
CA GLY A 349 9.81 0.98 -18.30
C GLY A 349 8.44 1.61 -18.00
N ASP A 350 7.58 0.91 -17.23
CA ASP A 350 6.22 1.37 -16.92
C ASP A 350 6.22 2.51 -15.89
N GLY A 351 6.46 3.73 -16.36
CA GLY A 351 6.56 4.95 -15.56
C GLY A 351 7.93 5.19 -14.94
N THR A 352 8.93 4.46 -15.38
CA THR A 352 10.35 4.65 -15.09
C THR A 352 11.15 4.33 -16.35
N ASP A 353 12.45 4.65 -16.38
CA ASP A 353 13.33 4.20 -17.45
C ASP A 353 13.52 2.68 -17.40
N VAL A 354 13.71 2.06 -18.56
CA VAL A 354 14.04 0.64 -18.66
C VAL A 354 15.41 0.40 -18.04
N ASP A 355 15.46 -0.42 -17.01
CA ASP A 355 16.69 -0.84 -16.33
C ASP A 355 16.74 -2.36 -16.19
N LEU A 356 17.37 -3.02 -17.16
CA LEU A 356 17.49 -4.48 -17.19
C LEU A 356 18.41 -5.03 -16.08
N ALA A 357 19.37 -4.23 -15.60
CA ALA A 357 20.26 -4.64 -14.53
C ALA A 357 19.52 -4.69 -13.20
N LEU A 358 18.77 -3.64 -12.89
CA LEU A 358 17.94 -3.57 -11.71
C LEU A 358 16.80 -4.61 -11.76
N ALA A 359 16.22 -4.82 -12.94
CA ALA A 359 15.22 -5.87 -13.14
C ALA A 359 15.77 -7.27 -12.84
N ALA A 360 17.01 -7.56 -13.28
CA ALA A 360 17.67 -8.84 -12.99
C ALA A 360 17.93 -9.00 -11.48
N GLU A 361 18.35 -7.94 -10.78
CA GLU A 361 18.52 -7.95 -9.34
C GLU A 361 17.20 -8.26 -8.61
N MET A 362 16.10 -7.60 -9.02
CA MET A 362 14.78 -7.86 -8.43
C MET A 362 14.30 -9.29 -8.70
N ARG A 363 14.62 -9.84 -9.87
CA ARG A 363 14.33 -11.26 -10.15
C ARG A 363 15.16 -12.22 -9.32
N ASP A 364 16.41 -11.89 -9.03
CA ASP A 364 17.24 -12.69 -8.12
C ASP A 364 16.66 -12.73 -6.71
N ARG A 365 16.23 -11.58 -6.21
CA ARG A 365 15.51 -11.50 -4.93
C ARG A 365 14.19 -12.29 -4.96
N ALA A 366 13.43 -12.23 -6.06
CA ALA A 366 12.19 -12.99 -6.22
C ALA A 366 12.46 -14.51 -6.25
N CYS A 367 13.49 -14.94 -6.98
CA CYS A 367 13.95 -16.33 -7.01
C CYS A 367 14.39 -16.81 -5.62
N THR A 368 15.12 -15.96 -4.88
CA THR A 368 15.55 -16.27 -3.51
C THR A 368 14.36 -16.41 -2.56
N ALA A 369 13.31 -15.58 -2.77
CA ALA A 369 12.07 -15.61 -2.01
C ALA A 369 11.08 -16.72 -2.44
N GLY A 370 11.46 -17.61 -3.38
CA GLY A 370 10.68 -18.78 -3.75
C GLY A 370 9.82 -18.62 -5.01
N ASP A 371 10.04 -17.57 -5.83
CA ASP A 371 9.38 -17.49 -7.15
C ASP A 371 10.14 -18.29 -8.21
N GLY A 372 9.72 -19.52 -8.44
CA GLY A 372 10.36 -20.42 -9.40
C GLY A 372 10.38 -19.87 -10.83
N ALA A 373 9.38 -19.09 -11.24
CA ALA A 373 9.35 -18.45 -12.56
C ALA A 373 10.46 -17.40 -12.72
N SER A 374 10.78 -16.64 -11.67
CA SER A 374 11.91 -15.71 -11.65
C SER A 374 13.25 -16.44 -11.72
N CYS A 375 13.40 -17.58 -11.02
CA CYS A 375 14.58 -18.45 -11.16
C CYS A 375 14.78 -18.90 -12.60
N ARG A 376 13.70 -19.32 -13.27
CA ARG A 376 13.74 -19.73 -14.68
C ARG A 376 14.17 -18.59 -15.60
N LYS A 377 13.63 -17.39 -15.40
CA LYS A 377 13.99 -16.22 -16.23
C LYS A 377 15.47 -15.86 -16.08
N LEU A 378 16.01 -15.90 -14.85
CA LEU A 378 17.43 -15.70 -14.60
C LEU A 378 18.28 -16.79 -15.26
N ALA A 379 17.86 -18.04 -15.18
CA ALA A 379 18.56 -19.14 -15.84
C ALA A 379 18.68 -18.97 -17.34
N CYS A 380 17.63 -18.40 -17.99
CA CYS A 380 17.66 -18.11 -19.43
C CYS A 380 18.65 -17.00 -19.82
N THR A 381 19.05 -16.14 -18.89
CA THR A 381 20.01 -15.04 -19.13
C THR A 381 21.41 -15.35 -18.60
N ALA A 382 21.56 -16.46 -17.87
CA ALA A 382 22.83 -16.88 -17.29
C ALA A 382 23.85 -17.25 -18.39
N SER A 383 25.04 -16.68 -18.32
CA SER A 383 26.13 -16.96 -19.26
C SER A 383 26.75 -18.35 -19.09
N GLU A 384 26.69 -18.89 -17.87
CA GLU A 384 27.29 -20.18 -17.53
C GLU A 384 26.23 -21.29 -17.47
N PRO A 385 26.40 -22.41 -18.20
CA PRO A 385 25.44 -23.52 -18.20
C PRO A 385 25.23 -24.15 -16.82
N GLN A 386 26.25 -24.14 -15.97
CA GLN A 386 26.15 -24.68 -14.61
C GLN A 386 25.28 -23.80 -13.73
N ALA A 387 25.43 -22.47 -13.82
CA ALA A 387 24.57 -21.51 -13.11
C ALA A 387 23.11 -21.62 -13.58
N ALA A 388 22.87 -21.71 -14.89
CA ALA A 388 21.55 -21.94 -15.44
C ALA A 388 20.91 -23.21 -14.92
N SER A 389 21.64 -24.34 -14.91
CA SER A 389 21.15 -25.61 -14.38
C SER A 389 20.80 -25.54 -12.88
N ALA A 390 21.61 -24.84 -12.07
CA ALA A 390 21.32 -24.64 -10.66
C ALA A 390 20.03 -23.82 -10.45
N LEU A 391 19.83 -22.76 -11.22
CA LEU A 391 18.64 -21.93 -11.17
C LEU A 391 17.38 -22.68 -11.64
N TRP A 392 17.45 -23.53 -12.69
CA TRP A 392 16.33 -24.38 -13.07
C TRP A 392 15.98 -25.41 -11.99
N LYS A 393 16.98 -26.01 -11.34
CA LYS A 393 16.74 -26.93 -10.22
C LYS A 393 16.04 -26.22 -9.07
N LYS A 394 16.50 -25.01 -8.72
CA LYS A 394 15.86 -24.19 -7.70
C LYS A 394 14.44 -23.83 -8.10
N GLY A 395 14.21 -23.35 -9.32
CA GLY A 395 12.86 -23.02 -9.82
C GLY A 395 11.91 -24.22 -9.79
N CYS A 396 12.43 -25.43 -10.09
CA CYS A 396 11.67 -26.67 -9.97
C CYS A 396 11.28 -26.97 -8.50
N GLN A 397 12.21 -26.77 -7.55
CA GLN A 397 11.94 -26.94 -6.11
C GLN A 397 10.88 -25.94 -5.63
N ASP A 398 10.87 -24.74 -6.19
CA ASP A 398 9.94 -23.67 -5.89
C ASP A 398 8.61 -23.79 -6.68
N GLY A 399 8.39 -24.91 -7.38
CA GLY A 399 7.11 -25.28 -7.99
C GLY A 399 6.92 -24.87 -9.45
N ASP A 400 7.93 -24.29 -10.13
CA ASP A 400 7.83 -23.97 -11.56
C ASP A 400 8.04 -25.21 -12.43
N THR A 401 6.97 -25.72 -13.03
CA THR A 401 6.97 -26.95 -13.83
C THR A 401 7.87 -26.88 -15.06
N LEU A 402 8.01 -25.70 -15.68
CA LEU A 402 8.92 -25.50 -16.81
C LEU A 402 10.38 -25.61 -16.37
N SER A 403 10.73 -25.09 -15.21
CA SER A 403 12.06 -25.25 -14.62
C SER A 403 12.38 -26.73 -14.39
N CYS A 404 11.42 -27.55 -13.94
CA CYS A 404 11.62 -28.99 -13.78
C CYS A 404 11.95 -29.67 -15.11
N THR A 405 11.25 -29.32 -16.16
CA THR A 405 11.50 -29.86 -17.50
C THR A 405 12.89 -29.48 -18.01
N LEU A 406 13.30 -28.22 -17.84
CA LEU A 406 14.61 -27.72 -18.26
C LEU A 406 15.75 -28.31 -17.43
N ALA A 407 15.57 -28.45 -16.11
CA ALA A 407 16.55 -29.08 -15.22
C ALA A 407 16.80 -30.56 -15.62
N ASN A 408 15.76 -31.30 -15.96
CA ASN A 408 15.87 -32.69 -16.41
C ASN A 408 16.53 -32.80 -17.80
N ALA A 409 16.24 -31.87 -18.70
CA ALA A 409 16.84 -31.85 -20.04
C ALA A 409 18.33 -31.48 -20.01
N SER A 410 18.75 -30.67 -19.04
CA SER A 410 20.14 -30.24 -18.87
C SER A 410 21.02 -31.20 -18.09
N THR A 411 20.47 -32.23 -17.47
CA THR A 411 21.28 -33.32 -16.90
C THR A 411 21.85 -34.14 -18.04
N PRO A 412 23.20 -34.28 -18.17
CA PRO A 412 23.74 -35.19 -19.17
C PRO A 412 23.16 -36.57 -18.89
N ARG A 413 22.39 -37.08 -19.85
CA ARG A 413 21.92 -38.45 -19.80
C ARG A 413 23.15 -39.30 -19.78
N THR A 414 23.51 -39.83 -18.64
CA THR A 414 24.53 -40.89 -18.54
C THR A 414 23.91 -42.06 -19.26
N GLU A 415 24.18 -42.13 -20.57
CA GLU A 415 23.88 -43.35 -21.32
C GLU A 415 24.59 -44.47 -20.58
N PRO A 416 23.90 -45.49 -20.14
CA PRO A 416 24.56 -46.66 -19.56
C PRO A 416 25.59 -47.10 -20.58
N ALA A 417 26.87 -47.20 -20.17
CA ALA A 417 27.91 -47.65 -21.03
C ALA A 417 27.42 -48.92 -21.75
N PRO A 418 27.43 -48.94 -23.08
CA PRO A 418 26.95 -50.12 -23.81
C PRO A 418 27.77 -51.32 -23.29
N PRO A 419 27.15 -52.47 -23.05
CA PRO A 419 27.89 -53.69 -22.63
C PRO A 419 29.01 -53.89 -23.63
N ALA A 420 30.21 -54.15 -23.12
CA ALA A 420 31.42 -54.33 -23.91
C ALA A 420 31.13 -55.44 -24.96
N VAL A 421 30.78 -54.99 -26.16
CA VAL A 421 30.59 -55.90 -27.30
C VAL A 421 32.00 -56.28 -27.74
N VAL A 422 32.32 -57.55 -27.56
CA VAL A 422 33.51 -58.20 -28.16
C VAL A 422 33.46 -57.89 -29.66
N ALA A 423 34.48 -57.14 -30.13
CA ALA A 423 34.57 -56.68 -31.50
C ALA A 423 34.60 -57.88 -32.49
N PRO A 424 33.68 -57.96 -33.46
CA PRO A 424 33.89 -58.80 -34.64
C PRO A 424 34.96 -58.15 -35.54
N PRO A 425 35.68 -58.94 -36.36
CA PRO A 425 36.78 -58.45 -37.14
C PRO A 425 36.34 -57.34 -38.10
N ALA A 426 37.21 -56.34 -38.26
CA ALA A 426 36.96 -55.11 -38.97
C ALA A 426 36.60 -55.34 -40.46
N GLU A 427 35.32 -55.06 -40.78
CA GLU A 427 34.94 -54.75 -42.14
C GLU A 427 35.27 -53.29 -42.46
N PRO A 428 35.63 -52.95 -43.70
CA PRO A 428 36.06 -51.59 -44.04
C PRO A 428 34.98 -50.57 -43.79
N SER A 429 35.21 -49.70 -42.83
CA SER A 429 34.29 -48.66 -42.38
C SER A 429 33.82 -47.77 -43.56
N ARG A 430 32.56 -47.86 -43.92
CA ARG A 430 31.88 -46.78 -44.60
C ARG A 430 31.83 -45.60 -43.65
N ARG A 431 32.77 -44.68 -43.80
CA ARG A 431 32.74 -43.36 -43.12
C ARG A 431 31.52 -42.58 -43.59
N HIS A 432 30.42 -42.69 -42.89
CA HIS A 432 29.27 -41.81 -43.11
C HIS A 432 29.36 -40.58 -42.21
N SER A 433 29.57 -39.57 -42.88
CA SER A 433 29.45 -38.11 -42.68
C SER A 433 28.81 -37.65 -41.36
N GLY A 434 29.68 -37.33 -40.37
CA GLY A 434 29.28 -36.58 -39.17
C GLY A 434 28.75 -35.16 -39.42
N ALA A 435 28.99 -34.61 -40.67
CA ALA A 435 28.56 -33.25 -41.03
C ALA A 435 27.02 -33.09 -41.12
N GLY A 436 26.32 -34.09 -41.66
CA GLY A 436 24.85 -34.04 -41.78
C GLY A 436 24.16 -34.17 -40.44
N ALA A 437 24.68 -35.05 -39.55
CA ALA A 437 24.13 -35.18 -38.19
C ALA A 437 24.32 -33.94 -37.32
N ALA A 438 25.47 -33.22 -37.47
CA ALA A 438 25.72 -31.99 -36.80
C ALA A 438 24.77 -30.85 -37.23
N LEU A 439 24.45 -30.75 -38.55
CA LEU A 439 23.53 -29.72 -39.07
C LEU A 439 22.09 -29.98 -38.63
N VAL A 440 21.64 -31.23 -38.52
CA VAL A 440 20.33 -31.58 -37.97
C VAL A 440 20.25 -31.24 -36.49
N GLY A 441 21.33 -31.46 -35.74
CA GLY A 441 21.43 -31.07 -34.33
C GLY A 441 21.27 -29.56 -34.12
N VAL A 442 21.93 -28.74 -34.97
CA VAL A 442 21.81 -27.27 -34.89
C VAL A 442 20.38 -26.81 -35.24
N ALA A 443 19.69 -27.44 -36.20
CA ALA A 443 18.31 -27.10 -36.56
C ALA A 443 17.34 -27.42 -35.40
N VAL A 444 17.54 -28.51 -34.67
CA VAL A 444 16.71 -28.87 -33.51
C VAL A 444 16.92 -27.88 -32.37
N VAL A 445 18.16 -27.48 -32.05
CA VAL A 445 18.46 -26.51 -30.99
C VAL A 445 17.89 -25.13 -31.35
N ALA A 446 18.01 -24.67 -32.60
CA ALA A 446 17.43 -23.40 -33.03
C ALA A 446 15.89 -23.42 -33.03
N GLY A 447 15.27 -24.54 -33.43
CA GLY A 447 13.81 -24.73 -33.40
C GLY A 447 13.26 -24.73 -31.99
N THR A 448 13.92 -25.41 -31.06
CA THR A 448 13.51 -25.43 -29.64
C THR A 448 13.68 -24.05 -28.98
N GLY A 449 14.75 -23.31 -29.32
CA GLY A 449 14.95 -21.94 -28.88
C GLY A 449 13.83 -20.99 -29.34
N ALA A 450 13.39 -21.09 -30.59
CA ALA A 450 12.28 -20.32 -31.14
C ALA A 450 10.93 -20.69 -30.44
N ALA A 451 10.69 -21.96 -30.16
CA ALA A 451 9.50 -22.41 -29.42
C ALA A 451 9.49 -21.90 -27.96
N ILE A 452 10.64 -21.90 -27.30
CA ILE A 452 10.76 -21.37 -25.92
C ILE A 452 10.49 -19.86 -25.90
N LEU A 453 11.01 -19.10 -26.86
CA LEU A 453 10.77 -17.67 -26.97
C LEU A 453 9.30 -17.35 -27.30
N ALA A 454 8.63 -18.15 -28.11
CA ALA A 454 7.22 -18.01 -28.44
C ALA A 454 6.31 -18.33 -27.23
N LEU A 455 6.67 -19.30 -26.39
CA LEU A 455 5.94 -19.65 -25.18
C LEU A 455 6.11 -18.61 -24.05
N GLN A 456 7.18 -17.83 -24.07
CA GLN A 456 7.38 -16.74 -23.10
C GLN A 456 6.46 -15.53 -23.34
N ASP A 457 5.88 -15.39 -24.53
CA ASP A 457 5.01 -14.27 -24.90
C ASP A 457 3.55 -14.45 -24.42
N ASP A 458 3.16 -15.67 -23.97
CA ASP A 458 1.78 -15.97 -23.55
C ASP A 458 1.37 -15.26 -22.25
N ASP A 459 2.32 -14.91 -21.37
CA ASP A 459 2.03 -14.16 -20.14
C ASP A 459 1.51 -12.73 -20.41
N HIS A 460 1.81 -12.17 -21.58
CA HIS A 460 1.30 -10.85 -22.00
C HIS A 460 -0.14 -10.91 -22.57
N TYR A 461 -0.59 -12.07 -23.04
CA TYR A 461 -1.94 -12.22 -23.59
C TYR A 461 -3.03 -12.36 -22.52
N GLN A 462 -2.76 -12.92 -21.35
CA GLN A 462 -3.77 -13.12 -20.30
C GLN A 462 -4.22 -11.83 -19.63
N HIS A 463 -3.42 -10.77 -19.61
CA HIS A 463 -3.80 -9.49 -19.00
C HIS A 463 -4.58 -8.54 -19.90
N ARG A 464 -4.67 -8.79 -21.22
CA ARG A 464 -5.48 -7.98 -22.15
C ARG A 464 -6.91 -8.49 -22.35
N TYR A 465 -7.28 -9.61 -21.77
CA TYR A 465 -8.60 -10.24 -21.96
C TYR A 465 -9.68 -9.83 -20.96
N TRP A 466 -9.47 -8.79 -20.15
CA TRP A 466 -10.50 -8.30 -19.21
C TRP A 466 -11.21 -7.03 -19.70
N GLY A 467 -11.53 -6.95 -20.93
CA GLY A 467 -12.44 -5.97 -21.50
C GLY A 467 -13.14 -6.61 -22.67
N GLY A 468 -14.28 -7.16 -22.41
CA GLY A 468 -15.09 -7.77 -23.45
C GLY A 468 -15.26 -6.84 -24.64
N ARG A 469 -14.96 -7.39 -25.81
CA ARG A 469 -15.08 -6.89 -27.17
C ARG A 469 -13.86 -6.24 -27.79
N ASP A 470 -13.62 -6.80 -28.94
CA ASP A 470 -13.00 -6.28 -30.14
C ASP A 470 -11.49 -6.25 -30.16
N VAL A 471 -11.10 -7.28 -30.79
CA VAL A 471 -10.58 -7.21 -32.14
C VAL A 471 -9.10 -7.23 -32.22
N LEU A 472 -8.68 -8.33 -32.71
CA LEU A 472 -7.58 -8.48 -33.66
C LEU A 472 -7.55 -7.32 -34.70
N MET A 473 -7.19 -6.15 -34.25
CA MET A 473 -6.67 -5.08 -35.07
C MET A 473 -5.23 -4.83 -34.64
N ALA A 474 -4.35 -5.74 -34.98
CA ALA A 474 -2.94 -5.41 -35.11
C ALA A 474 -2.86 -4.32 -36.16
N ARG A 475 -2.71 -3.06 -35.76
CA ARG A 475 -2.31 -2.01 -36.67
C ARG A 475 -0.96 -2.40 -37.25
N ALA A 476 -0.87 -2.44 -38.54
CA ALA A 476 0.33 -2.81 -39.33
C ALA A 476 1.56 -1.87 -39.10
N GLY A 477 1.64 -1.17 -37.97
CA GLY A 477 2.73 -0.30 -37.60
C GLY A 477 3.47 -0.65 -36.30
N ASP A 478 2.93 -1.61 -35.49
CA ASP A 478 3.53 -1.97 -34.20
C ASP A 478 4.18 -3.36 -34.20
N ALA A 479 4.96 -3.66 -35.23
CA ALA A 479 5.83 -4.83 -35.20
C ALA A 479 6.99 -4.55 -34.26
N SER A 480 6.81 -4.86 -32.96
CA SER A 480 7.93 -4.81 -32.04
C SER A 480 9.04 -5.78 -32.50
N PRO A 481 10.32 -5.42 -32.33
CA PRO A 481 11.44 -6.27 -32.72
C PRO A 481 11.36 -7.70 -32.17
N ARG A 482 10.63 -7.90 -31.09
CA ARG A 482 10.41 -9.20 -30.42
C ARG A 482 9.58 -10.20 -31.23
N ARG A 483 8.71 -9.74 -32.15
CA ARG A 483 7.91 -10.63 -33.04
C ARG A 483 8.69 -11.12 -34.25
N ILE A 484 9.69 -10.38 -34.66
CA ILE A 484 10.51 -10.71 -35.85
C ILE A 484 11.56 -11.77 -35.49
N LEU A 485 12.08 -11.76 -34.25
CA LEU A 485 13.16 -12.64 -33.82
C LEU A 485 12.77 -14.13 -33.83
N PRO A 486 11.63 -14.58 -33.29
CA PRO A 486 11.20 -15.98 -33.37
C PRO A 486 10.95 -16.44 -34.79
N LEU A 487 10.35 -15.59 -35.66
CA LEU A 487 10.12 -15.89 -37.07
C LEU A 487 11.42 -16.00 -37.84
N ALA A 488 12.39 -15.12 -37.60
CA ALA A 488 13.71 -15.16 -38.22
C ALA A 488 14.49 -16.40 -37.80
N LEU A 489 14.46 -16.77 -36.52
CA LEU A 489 15.10 -18.00 -36.01
C LEU A 489 14.43 -19.26 -36.54
N GLY A 490 13.12 -19.29 -36.65
CA GLY A 490 12.37 -20.39 -37.26
C GLY A 490 12.68 -20.57 -38.74
N ALA A 491 12.74 -19.49 -39.50
CA ALA A 491 13.09 -19.50 -40.92
C ALA A 491 14.53 -19.95 -41.15
N THR A 492 15.47 -19.48 -40.33
CA THR A 492 16.88 -19.94 -40.43
C THR A 492 17.03 -21.41 -40.05
N ALA A 493 16.31 -21.92 -39.04
CA ALA A 493 16.31 -23.32 -38.68
C ALA A 493 15.80 -24.21 -39.83
N ALA A 494 14.73 -23.80 -40.51
CA ALA A 494 14.19 -24.51 -41.65
C ALA A 494 15.15 -24.57 -42.85
N VAL A 495 15.83 -23.45 -43.18
CA VAL A 495 16.82 -23.38 -44.28
C VAL A 495 18.04 -24.24 -43.95
N VAL A 496 18.59 -24.14 -42.76
CA VAL A 496 19.76 -24.93 -42.33
C VAL A 496 19.44 -26.42 -42.27
N GLY A 497 18.22 -26.79 -41.82
CA GLY A 497 17.74 -28.16 -41.84
C GLY A 497 17.59 -28.73 -43.24
N ALA A 498 17.02 -27.98 -44.19
CA ALA A 498 16.86 -28.39 -45.59
C ALA A 498 18.21 -28.58 -46.28
N VAL A 499 19.15 -27.67 -46.04
CA VAL A 499 20.53 -27.81 -46.60
C VAL A 499 21.24 -29.00 -45.97
N GLY A 500 21.07 -29.28 -44.66
CA GLY A 500 21.64 -30.45 -43.99
C GLY A 500 21.12 -31.76 -44.58
N ILE A 501 19.80 -31.86 -44.82
CA ILE A 501 19.18 -33.03 -45.45
C ILE A 501 19.66 -33.16 -46.92
N GLY A 502 19.76 -32.05 -47.65
CA GLY A 502 20.27 -32.06 -49.01
C GLY A 502 21.71 -32.58 -49.13
N LEU A 503 22.56 -32.22 -48.16
CA LEU A 503 23.96 -32.70 -48.10
C LEU A 503 24.06 -34.15 -47.67
N LEU A 504 23.09 -34.70 -46.90
CA LEU A 504 23.02 -36.11 -46.54
C LEU A 504 22.60 -37.01 -47.72
N VAL A 505 21.77 -36.48 -48.61
CA VAL A 505 21.25 -37.23 -49.78
C VAL A 505 22.22 -37.14 -50.98
N TRP A 506 22.95 -36.06 -51.12
CA TRP A 506 23.88 -35.85 -52.22
C TRP A 506 25.32 -35.94 -51.72
N GLN A 507 25.93 -37.10 -51.85
CA GLN A 507 27.36 -37.34 -51.63
C GLN A 507 28.05 -37.72 -52.92
N PRO A 508 28.88 -36.83 -53.51
CA PRO A 508 29.87 -37.29 -54.46
C PRO A 508 31.06 -37.91 -53.71
N ASP A 509 31.55 -39.06 -54.15
CA ASP A 509 32.72 -39.68 -53.58
C ASP A 509 33.92 -38.70 -53.63
N PRO A 510 34.57 -38.42 -52.47
CA PRO A 510 35.75 -37.58 -52.46
C PRO A 510 36.96 -38.39 -52.95
N GLY A 511 37.38 -38.11 -54.18
CA GLY A 511 38.67 -38.61 -54.67
C GLY A 511 39.81 -38.01 -53.82
N PRO A 512 41.00 -38.68 -53.80
CA PRO A 512 42.13 -38.25 -52.97
C PRO A 512 42.59 -36.85 -53.35
N GLY A 513 42.72 -35.95 -52.36
CA GLY A 513 43.24 -34.58 -52.52
C GLY A 513 42.24 -33.44 -52.43
N LYS A 514 40.99 -33.67 -51.96
CA LYS A 514 39.98 -32.57 -51.83
C LYS A 514 39.81 -32.11 -50.39
N VAL A 515 39.77 -30.79 -50.23
CA VAL A 515 39.56 -30.10 -48.95
C VAL A 515 38.04 -29.95 -48.72
N ALA A 516 37.57 -30.39 -47.57
CA ALA A 516 36.19 -30.15 -47.12
C ALA A 516 36.12 -28.84 -46.36
N VAL A 517 35.11 -28.01 -46.70
CA VAL A 517 34.85 -26.73 -46.04
C VAL A 517 33.64 -26.96 -45.11
N GLY A 518 33.82 -26.80 -43.82
CA GLY A 518 32.77 -26.84 -42.83
C GLY A 518 32.47 -25.46 -42.26
N VAL A 519 31.19 -25.13 -42.06
CA VAL A 519 30.77 -23.89 -41.41
C VAL A 519 30.37 -24.22 -39.98
N THR A 520 31.03 -23.57 -39.01
CA THR A 520 30.67 -23.65 -37.60
C THR A 520 30.08 -22.33 -37.11
N PRO A 521 29.37 -22.27 -35.99
CA PRO A 521 28.82 -21.02 -35.45
C PRO A 521 29.89 -19.96 -35.14
N THR A 522 31.14 -20.35 -35.04
CA THR A 522 32.29 -19.48 -34.74
C THR A 522 33.19 -19.23 -35.93
N GLY A 523 32.90 -19.78 -37.14
CA GLY A 523 33.69 -19.56 -38.35
C GLY A 523 33.71 -20.75 -39.32
N LEU A 524 34.46 -20.58 -40.38
CA LEU A 524 34.73 -21.60 -41.40
C LEU A 524 35.89 -22.51 -40.96
N VAL A 525 35.64 -23.82 -40.91
CA VAL A 525 36.69 -24.81 -40.67
C VAL A 525 36.99 -25.53 -41.98
N LEU A 526 38.25 -25.51 -42.36
CA LEU A 526 38.79 -26.26 -43.49
C LEU A 526 39.45 -27.54 -42.95
N SER A 527 38.94 -28.72 -43.34
CA SER A 527 39.56 -29.99 -43.04
C SER A 527 39.91 -30.73 -44.32
N GLY A 528 41.17 -31.10 -44.46
CA GLY A 528 41.68 -31.87 -45.57
C GLY A 528 42.90 -32.63 -45.14
N SER A 529 43.14 -33.84 -45.69
CA SER A 529 44.41 -34.55 -45.58
C SER A 529 45.35 -34.04 -46.69
N LEU A 530 46.46 -33.44 -46.32
CA LEU A 530 47.54 -33.17 -47.22
C LEU A 530 48.21 -34.50 -47.67
N PRO A 531 48.66 -34.56 -48.92
CA PRO A 531 49.23 -35.78 -49.44
C PRO A 531 50.49 -36.28 -48.76
#